data_7c36ae9a9ec53f1ec0d106cea6db98d4
#
_entry.id   7c36ae9a9ec53f1ec0d106cea6db98d4
#
_cell.length_a   1.000
_cell.length_b   1.000
_cell.length_c   1.000
_cell.angle_alpha   90.00
_cell.angle_beta   90.00
_cell.angle_gamma   90.00
#
_symmetry.space_group_name_H-M   'P 1'
#
loop_
_entity.id
_entity.type
_entity.pdbx_description
1 polymer ?
#
loop_
_entity_poly.entity_id
_entity_poly.type
_entity_poly.pdbx_seq_one_letter_code
_entity_poly.pdbx_strand_id
1 'polypeptide(L)'
;MSISVVTLGSGTWELVERLERLHGEVTVVRRCLELSELLACAHTGMAQLALVAEGGEDLTASLLDQLASSGLRVLVVEGHDDLRLSQLGVGSVPAVVTGSELTARILGAMQDPPRPRGRKELRDEARDEAGAPGSEPPRHPGAADGSRTAGPGGKDARTVEVRQGDVARARGSRGHAEGAGRGTGPVPPTAIDGAEESADDGGESEPWHPAGDPGAAPGDDEEEPRLVVVWGPAGAPGRTVVSINLAAEAALHGARVLLVDADTYAASVAASLGMLDEAAGLAQACRLADQGRLDADALRRCATPVSVAGGSVAVLSGLTRHDRWPELRASALELVLERARQVWDLVVVDVSSPLEADEEISTDFLAPRRNAGALSAVAAADTVLALGAADALGVPRLVKALPDLEDAAPEAAVLVVMNKLRPAATGRAARAAVTEAWERFSPGHPIAHTLPWDPAVCDAALLAGAVLAETAPRSALRQEITALALAVRRGETVSAASSGAATSGGTGTRLGRRMGAWLRRD
;
A
#
# COMPACT_ATOMS: atom_id res chain seq x y z
N MET A 1 23.46 -26.44 19.47
CA MET A 1 22.22 -26.82 18.76
C MET A 1 22.60 -27.01 17.31
N SER A 2 22.24 -28.13 16.68
CA SER A 2 22.55 -28.33 15.27
C SER A 2 21.46 -27.69 14.40
N ILE A 3 21.86 -27.01 13.33
CA ILE A 3 20.95 -26.39 12.37
C ILE A 3 20.48 -27.48 11.39
N SER A 4 19.17 -27.68 11.31
CA SER A 4 18.56 -28.63 10.38
C SER A 4 18.43 -28.00 8.99
N VAL A 5 19.03 -28.61 7.99
CA VAL A 5 19.03 -28.14 6.61
C VAL A 5 18.31 -29.13 5.70
N VAL A 6 17.48 -28.62 4.78
CA VAL A 6 16.97 -29.38 3.64
C VAL A 6 17.64 -28.89 2.36
N THR A 7 17.75 -29.75 1.37
CA THR A 7 18.34 -29.39 0.08
C THR A 7 17.32 -29.57 -1.03
N LEU A 8 17.38 -28.73 -2.08
CA LEU A 8 16.58 -28.84 -3.29
C LEU A 8 17.49 -28.91 -4.52
N GLY A 9 17.23 -29.92 -5.35
CA GLY A 9 17.92 -30.15 -6.59
C GLY A 9 19.09 -31.12 -6.50
N SER A 10 19.42 -31.76 -7.62
CA SER A 10 20.47 -32.77 -7.74
C SER A 10 21.87 -32.21 -7.57
N GLY A 11 22.08 -30.93 -7.92
CA GLY A 11 23.37 -30.22 -7.78
C GLY A 11 23.86 -30.03 -6.34
N THR A 12 23.01 -30.30 -5.33
CA THR A 12 23.40 -30.19 -3.91
C THR A 12 24.24 -31.36 -3.39
N TRP A 13 24.38 -32.44 -4.15
CA TRP A 13 25.01 -33.68 -3.68
C TRP A 13 26.42 -33.49 -3.11
N GLU A 14 27.30 -32.81 -3.84
CA GLU A 14 28.67 -32.54 -3.39
C GLU A 14 28.72 -31.63 -2.15
N LEU A 15 27.81 -30.66 -2.06
CA LEU A 15 27.73 -29.75 -0.93
C LEU A 15 27.29 -30.48 0.34
N VAL A 16 26.32 -31.41 0.21
CA VAL A 16 25.87 -32.29 1.31
C VAL A 16 27.01 -33.16 1.79
N GLU A 17 27.74 -33.83 0.88
CA GLU A 17 28.88 -34.68 1.26
C GLU A 17 29.96 -33.89 2.00
N ARG A 18 30.21 -32.64 1.61
CA ARG A 18 31.16 -31.76 2.30
C ARG A 18 30.69 -31.40 3.71
N LEU A 19 29.38 -31.14 3.91
CA LEU A 19 28.80 -30.88 5.24
C LEU A 19 28.82 -32.11 6.13
N GLU A 20 28.43 -33.27 5.62
CA GLU A 20 28.39 -34.54 6.38
C GLU A 20 29.80 -34.97 6.85
N ARG A 21 30.85 -34.73 6.06
CA ARG A 21 32.23 -35.01 6.45
C ARG A 21 32.74 -34.21 7.64
N LEU A 22 32.17 -33.02 7.89
CA LEU A 22 32.63 -32.14 8.97
C LEU A 22 32.10 -32.56 10.36
N HIS A 23 31.03 -33.38 10.44
CA HIS A 23 30.37 -33.78 11.70
C HIS A 23 30.09 -32.56 12.62
N GLY A 24 29.69 -31.42 12.01
CA GLY A 24 29.62 -30.11 12.67
C GLY A 24 28.23 -29.75 13.16
N GLU A 25 27.99 -28.43 13.26
CA GLU A 25 26.76 -27.83 13.78
C GLU A 25 25.58 -27.86 12.79
N VAL A 26 25.80 -28.33 11.55
CA VAL A 26 24.80 -28.39 10.48
C VAL A 26 24.49 -29.84 10.15
N THR A 27 23.19 -30.17 10.07
CA THR A 27 22.71 -31.52 9.75
C THR A 27 21.73 -31.47 8.59
N VAL A 28 21.98 -32.21 7.52
CA VAL A 28 21.04 -32.35 6.41
C VAL A 28 19.98 -33.37 6.78
N VAL A 29 18.75 -32.90 6.96
CA VAL A 29 17.63 -33.76 7.43
C VAL A 29 16.83 -34.37 6.28
N ARG A 30 16.81 -33.72 5.13
CA ARG A 30 16.15 -34.22 3.93
C ARG A 30 16.73 -33.66 2.66
N ARG A 31 16.66 -34.44 1.58
CA ARG A 31 17.01 -34.04 0.22
C ARG A 31 15.73 -34.05 -0.61
N CYS A 32 15.34 -32.91 -1.14
CA CYS A 32 14.15 -32.72 -1.97
C CYS A 32 14.58 -32.65 -3.44
N LEU A 33 13.81 -33.26 -4.31
CA LEU A 33 14.01 -33.16 -5.76
C LEU A 33 13.06 -32.14 -6.37
N GLU A 34 11.92 -31.92 -5.73
CA GLU A 34 10.88 -31.02 -6.19
C GLU A 34 10.54 -29.97 -5.14
N LEU A 35 10.09 -28.79 -5.61
CA LEU A 35 9.70 -27.67 -4.77
C LEU A 35 8.53 -28.03 -3.82
N SER A 36 7.62 -28.89 -4.26
CA SER A 36 6.51 -29.44 -3.45
C SER A 36 6.99 -30.18 -2.19
N GLU A 37 8.10 -30.90 -2.28
CA GLU A 37 8.70 -31.58 -1.13
C GLU A 37 9.35 -30.59 -0.16
N LEU A 38 10.00 -29.53 -0.70
CA LEU A 38 10.57 -28.45 0.09
C LEU A 38 9.49 -27.73 0.90
N LEU A 39 8.35 -27.41 0.27
CA LEU A 39 7.20 -26.81 0.93
C LEU A 39 6.65 -27.70 2.05
N ALA A 40 6.54 -29.00 1.81
CA ALA A 40 6.11 -29.94 2.84
C ALA A 40 7.08 -29.97 4.05
N CYS A 41 8.39 -29.87 3.81
CA CYS A 41 9.40 -29.78 4.87
C CYS A 41 9.28 -28.46 5.66
N ALA A 42 9.01 -27.35 4.98
CA ALA A 42 8.77 -26.05 5.62
C ALA A 42 7.56 -26.11 6.57
N HIS A 43 6.43 -26.64 6.10
CA HIS A 43 5.20 -26.76 6.89
C HIS A 43 5.32 -27.67 8.13
N THR A 44 6.16 -28.69 8.06
CA THR A 44 6.37 -29.60 9.21
C THR A 44 7.37 -29.06 10.22
N GLY A 45 8.02 -27.90 9.93
CA GLY A 45 9.08 -27.35 10.78
C GLY A 45 10.31 -28.27 10.91
N MET A 46 10.51 -29.21 9.97
CA MET A 46 11.58 -30.19 10.00
C MET A 46 12.96 -29.56 9.82
N ALA A 47 13.04 -28.43 9.13
CA ALA A 47 14.27 -27.74 8.83
C ALA A 47 14.17 -26.23 9.13
N GLN A 48 15.31 -25.60 9.34
CA GLN A 48 15.47 -24.18 9.59
C GLN A 48 16.04 -23.44 8.38
N LEU A 49 16.69 -24.18 7.47
CA LEU A 49 17.29 -23.60 6.27
C LEU A 49 17.12 -24.54 5.08
N ALA A 50 16.85 -23.98 3.91
CA ALA A 50 16.85 -24.64 2.62
C ALA A 50 18.07 -24.21 1.82
N LEU A 51 18.82 -25.19 1.28
CA LEU A 51 19.90 -24.96 0.33
C LEU A 51 19.42 -25.37 -1.07
N VAL A 52 19.25 -24.42 -1.97
CA VAL A 52 18.67 -24.63 -3.31
C VAL A 52 19.78 -24.56 -4.36
N ALA A 53 20.01 -25.63 -5.10
CA ALA A 53 20.97 -25.66 -6.22
C ALA A 53 20.29 -25.68 -7.59
N GLU A 54 19.07 -26.20 -7.66
CA GLU A 54 18.26 -26.26 -8.87
C GLU A 54 16.82 -25.83 -8.51
N GLY A 55 16.07 -25.30 -9.49
CA GLY A 55 14.71 -24.78 -9.21
C GLY A 55 14.72 -23.37 -8.63
N GLY A 56 15.86 -22.67 -8.68
CA GLY A 56 15.94 -21.25 -8.29
C GLY A 56 15.07 -20.36 -9.16
N GLU A 57 14.81 -20.74 -10.42
CA GLU A 57 13.90 -20.07 -11.36
C GLU A 57 12.45 -20.07 -10.90
N ASP A 58 12.04 -21.04 -10.10
CA ASP A 58 10.67 -21.14 -9.56
C ASP A 58 10.51 -20.36 -8.24
N LEU A 59 11.58 -19.86 -7.64
CA LEU A 59 11.51 -19.04 -6.45
C LEU A 59 10.95 -17.67 -6.79
N THR A 60 9.77 -17.37 -6.26
CA THR A 60 9.12 -16.07 -6.35
C THR A 60 9.17 -15.35 -5.00
N ALA A 61 8.94 -14.02 -5.00
CA ALA A 61 8.88 -13.24 -3.77
C ALA A 61 7.84 -13.81 -2.79
N SER A 62 6.66 -14.15 -3.32
CA SER A 62 5.56 -14.73 -2.54
C SER A 62 5.93 -16.08 -1.93
N LEU A 63 6.65 -16.93 -2.69
CA LEU A 63 7.10 -18.23 -2.18
C LEU A 63 8.16 -18.08 -1.09
N LEU A 64 9.08 -17.14 -1.26
CA LEU A 64 10.11 -16.83 -0.26
C LEU A 64 9.51 -16.32 1.04
N ASP A 65 8.48 -15.45 0.98
CA ASP A 65 7.75 -14.99 2.16
C ASP A 65 7.02 -16.15 2.85
N GLN A 66 6.44 -17.03 2.08
CA GLN A 66 5.81 -18.26 2.57
C GLN A 66 6.79 -19.13 3.33
N LEU A 67 7.96 -19.41 2.75
CA LEU A 67 9.00 -20.20 3.40
C LEU A 67 9.50 -19.51 4.68
N ALA A 68 9.71 -18.20 4.63
CA ALA A 68 10.13 -17.40 5.77
C ALA A 68 9.08 -17.39 6.90
N SER A 69 7.77 -17.29 6.58
CA SER A 69 6.68 -17.35 7.56
C SER A 69 6.59 -18.72 8.25
N SER A 70 7.00 -19.80 7.57
CA SER A 70 7.14 -21.13 8.13
C SER A 70 8.44 -21.33 8.94
N GLY A 71 9.26 -20.28 9.08
CA GLY A 71 10.54 -20.33 9.78
C GLY A 71 11.69 -20.94 8.96
N LEU A 72 11.50 -21.20 7.66
CA LEU A 72 12.51 -21.76 6.77
C LEU A 72 13.23 -20.64 6.01
N ARG A 73 14.53 -20.52 6.18
CA ARG A 73 15.38 -19.60 5.43
C ARG A 73 15.90 -20.25 4.16
N VAL A 74 16.18 -19.44 3.13
CA VAL A 74 16.63 -19.94 1.83
C VAL A 74 18.01 -19.37 1.52
N LEU A 75 18.92 -20.26 1.14
CA LEU A 75 20.20 -19.95 0.49
C LEU A 75 20.22 -20.63 -0.88
N VAL A 76 20.70 -19.93 -1.89
CA VAL A 76 20.79 -20.46 -3.25
C VAL A 76 22.24 -20.64 -3.67
N VAL A 77 22.54 -21.73 -4.34
CA VAL A 77 23.88 -21.93 -4.95
C VAL A 77 23.99 -21.03 -6.17
N GLU A 78 25.05 -20.24 -6.24
CA GLU A 78 25.31 -19.31 -7.35
C GLU A 78 25.21 -19.97 -8.72
N GLY A 79 24.47 -19.35 -9.63
CA GLY A 79 24.14 -19.85 -10.96
C GLY A 79 23.72 -18.73 -11.93
N HIS A 80 22.86 -19.05 -12.89
CA HIS A 80 22.49 -18.13 -13.97
C HIS A 80 21.52 -17.01 -13.52
N ASP A 81 20.85 -17.16 -12.36
CA ASP A 81 19.79 -16.27 -11.88
C ASP A 81 20.20 -15.38 -10.70
N ASP A 82 21.49 -15.23 -10.42
CA ASP A 82 22.00 -14.57 -9.22
C ASP A 82 21.49 -13.13 -9.05
N LEU A 83 21.42 -12.36 -10.16
CA LEU A 83 20.89 -10.98 -10.11
C LEU A 83 19.41 -10.93 -9.71
N ARG A 84 18.60 -11.83 -10.26
CA ARG A 84 17.18 -11.94 -9.94
C ARG A 84 16.96 -12.33 -8.48
N LEU A 85 17.68 -13.35 -8.02
CA LEU A 85 17.58 -13.84 -6.65
C LEU A 85 18.09 -12.82 -5.63
N SER A 86 19.14 -12.08 -5.97
CA SER A 86 19.62 -10.94 -5.18
C SER A 86 18.55 -9.84 -5.06
N GLN A 87 17.81 -9.52 -6.15
CA GLN A 87 16.68 -8.58 -6.11
C GLN A 87 15.53 -9.08 -5.22
N LEU A 88 15.37 -10.40 -5.12
CA LEU A 88 14.41 -11.04 -4.21
C LEU A 88 14.94 -11.14 -2.76
N GLY A 89 16.14 -10.63 -2.48
CA GLY A 89 16.74 -10.64 -1.14
C GLY A 89 17.21 -12.02 -0.67
N VAL A 90 17.46 -12.96 -1.61
CA VAL A 90 17.94 -14.31 -1.29
C VAL A 90 19.47 -14.30 -1.20
N GLY A 91 20.00 -14.86 -0.10
CA GLY A 91 21.45 -15.05 0.06
C GLY A 91 21.97 -16.14 -0.87
N SER A 92 23.21 -15.97 -1.39
CA SER A 92 23.86 -16.95 -2.27
C SER A 92 25.08 -17.61 -1.63
N VAL A 93 25.40 -18.78 -2.15
CA VAL A 93 26.58 -19.58 -1.79
C VAL A 93 27.32 -19.94 -3.09
N PRO A 94 28.64 -19.71 -3.21
CA PRO A 94 29.39 -20.15 -4.38
C PRO A 94 29.23 -21.65 -4.66
N ALA A 95 29.13 -22.02 -5.94
CA ALA A 95 29.04 -23.43 -6.34
C ALA A 95 30.30 -24.22 -5.91
N VAL A 96 31.46 -23.55 -5.87
CA VAL A 96 32.72 -24.12 -5.39
C VAL A 96 33.05 -23.50 -4.04
N VAL A 97 32.70 -24.19 -2.96
CA VAL A 97 32.88 -23.74 -1.58
C VAL A 97 33.40 -24.90 -0.72
N THR A 98 34.26 -24.59 0.24
CA THR A 98 34.67 -25.59 1.26
C THR A 98 33.57 -25.86 2.25
N GLY A 99 33.57 -27.05 2.89
CA GLY A 99 32.56 -27.38 3.89
C GLY A 99 32.53 -26.40 5.08
N SER A 100 33.70 -25.87 5.48
CA SER A 100 33.81 -24.89 6.58
C SER A 100 33.23 -23.52 6.19
N GLU A 101 33.46 -23.07 4.95
CA GLU A 101 32.89 -21.82 4.43
C GLU A 101 31.37 -21.97 4.25
N LEU A 102 30.90 -23.11 3.75
CA LEU A 102 29.47 -23.38 3.63
C LEU A 102 28.79 -23.34 5.00
N THR A 103 29.38 -24.00 6.02
CA THR A 103 28.89 -23.93 7.40
C THR A 103 28.86 -22.51 7.92
N ALA A 104 29.90 -21.71 7.71
CA ALA A 104 29.94 -20.32 8.14
C ALA A 104 28.85 -19.46 7.47
N ARG A 105 28.56 -19.69 6.18
CA ARG A 105 27.47 -19.01 5.47
C ARG A 105 26.09 -19.41 5.99
N ILE A 106 25.88 -20.69 6.29
CA ILE A 106 24.64 -21.20 6.89
C ILE A 106 24.43 -20.57 8.28
N LEU A 107 25.49 -20.53 9.11
CA LEU A 107 25.44 -19.92 10.45
C LEU A 107 25.16 -18.41 10.33
N GLY A 108 25.82 -17.71 9.41
CA GLY A 108 25.57 -16.29 9.14
C GLY A 108 24.13 -16.02 8.73
N ALA A 109 23.60 -16.81 7.79
CA ALA A 109 22.21 -16.69 7.36
C ALA A 109 21.21 -16.91 8.50
N MET A 110 21.56 -17.69 9.51
CA MET A 110 20.71 -17.92 10.69
C MET A 110 20.79 -16.81 11.72
N GLN A 111 21.89 -16.03 11.74
CA GLN A 111 22.07 -14.91 12.67
C GLN A 111 21.45 -13.62 12.15
N ASP A 112 21.40 -13.42 10.85
CA ASP A 112 20.69 -12.30 10.27
C ASP A 112 19.20 -12.42 10.57
N PRO A 113 18.53 -11.39 11.13
CA PRO A 113 17.09 -11.42 11.20
C PRO A 113 16.51 -11.62 9.79
N PRO A 114 15.35 -12.29 9.62
CA PRO A 114 14.68 -12.30 8.34
C PRO A 114 14.52 -10.84 7.94
N ARG A 115 15.22 -10.44 6.87
CA ARG A 115 15.24 -9.03 6.45
C ARG A 115 13.80 -8.63 6.14
N PRO A 116 13.18 -7.71 6.90
CA PRO A 116 12.03 -7.02 6.38
C PRO A 116 12.56 -6.26 5.18
N ARG A 117 12.05 -6.57 3.99
CA ARG A 117 12.40 -5.90 2.76
C ARG A 117 12.12 -4.41 2.93
N GLY A 118 13.18 -3.59 2.80
CA GLY A 118 13.08 -2.15 2.69
C GLY A 118 12.91 -1.38 4.01
N ARG A 119 13.84 -0.56 4.32
CA ARG A 119 13.87 0.68 5.13
C ARG A 119 15.07 0.86 6.07
N LYS A 120 15.80 -0.18 6.44
CA LYS A 120 16.88 -0.03 7.44
C LYS A 120 18.26 0.26 6.90
N GLU A 121 18.61 -0.24 5.71
CA GLU A 121 20.00 -0.12 5.22
C GLU A 121 20.35 1.28 4.70
N LEU A 122 19.41 2.00 4.08
CA LEU A 122 19.66 3.38 3.61
C LEU A 122 19.71 4.42 4.74
N ARG A 123 19.15 4.12 5.91
CA ARG A 123 19.19 5.02 7.08
C ARG A 123 20.43 4.82 7.95
N ASP A 124 20.99 3.64 7.97
CA ASP A 124 22.18 3.33 8.78
C ASP A 124 23.47 3.76 8.07
N GLU A 125 23.53 3.68 6.73
CA GLU A 125 24.67 4.23 5.94
C GLU A 125 24.71 5.77 6.01
N ALA A 126 23.58 6.46 6.00
CA ALA A 126 23.53 7.91 6.17
C ALA A 126 23.82 8.39 7.61
N ARG A 127 23.74 7.51 8.61
CA ARG A 127 24.04 7.83 10.02
C ARG A 127 25.51 7.58 10.39
N ASP A 128 26.18 6.67 9.73
CA ASP A 128 27.60 6.39 9.99
C ASP A 128 28.53 7.42 9.35
N GLU A 129 28.08 8.19 8.36
CA GLU A 129 28.85 9.31 7.80
C GLU A 129 28.75 10.62 8.62
N ALA A 130 27.79 10.74 9.54
CA ALA A 130 27.67 11.87 10.45
C ALA A 130 28.26 11.51 11.83
N GLY A 131 29.60 11.56 11.93
CA GLY A 131 30.41 11.20 13.08
C GLY A 131 30.06 11.88 14.40
N ALA A 132 30.16 11.09 15.45
CA ALA A 132 30.09 11.30 16.89
C ALA A 132 30.87 12.54 17.43
N PRO A 133 30.86 12.93 18.74
CA PRO A 133 30.68 12.10 19.94
C PRO A 133 29.96 12.74 21.16
N GLY A 134 29.55 11.89 22.09
CA GLY A 134 29.65 12.14 23.54
C GLY A 134 28.43 12.61 24.31
N SER A 135 27.88 11.76 25.14
CA SER A 135 27.80 11.85 26.61
C SER A 135 26.58 11.07 27.16
N GLU A 136 26.92 10.21 28.07
CA GLU A 136 26.09 9.38 28.95
C GLU A 136 25.22 10.25 29.89
N PRO A 137 23.96 9.91 30.20
CA PRO A 137 23.28 10.43 31.38
C PRO A 137 23.17 9.39 32.49
N PRO A 138 23.12 9.83 33.79
CA PRO A 138 23.33 9.00 34.95
C PRO A 138 22.07 8.25 35.41
N ARG A 139 22.31 7.07 35.99
CA ARG A 139 21.36 6.23 36.71
C ARG A 139 20.98 6.88 38.06
N HIS A 140 19.73 6.79 38.45
CA HIS A 140 19.33 6.85 39.86
C HIS A 140 18.31 5.75 40.20
N PRO A 141 18.38 5.25 41.45
CA PRO A 141 17.79 3.99 41.87
C PRO A 141 16.55 4.13 42.78
N GLY A 142 15.73 3.08 42.78
CA GLY A 142 15.18 2.44 43.98
C GLY A 142 13.90 2.98 44.62
N ALA A 143 13.05 2.04 44.91
CA ALA A 143 12.25 1.69 46.09
C ALA A 143 10.81 1.39 45.72
N ALA A 144 10.36 0.15 45.76
CA ALA A 144 9.96 -0.68 46.89
C ALA A 144 8.49 -0.49 47.33
N ASP A 145 7.71 -1.55 47.12
CA ASP A 145 6.89 -2.26 48.12
C ASP A 145 5.46 -1.77 48.46
N GLY A 146 4.54 -2.76 48.55
CA GLY A 146 3.28 -2.63 49.27
C GLY A 146 2.07 -3.26 48.59
N SER A 147 1.93 -4.54 48.45
CA SER A 147 1.13 -5.59 49.14
C SER A 147 -0.37 -5.34 49.40
N ARG A 148 -1.20 -6.36 48.99
CA ARG A 148 -2.43 -6.91 49.62
C ARG A 148 -3.73 -6.13 49.41
N THR A 149 -4.91 -6.76 49.11
CA THR A 149 -5.54 -8.01 49.51
C THR A 149 -6.85 -8.23 48.71
N ALA A 150 -7.10 -9.48 48.32
CA ALA A 150 -8.30 -10.31 48.42
C ALA A 150 -9.75 -9.80 48.19
N GLY A 151 -10.44 -10.47 47.33
CA GLY A 151 -11.80 -10.72 46.90
C GLY A 151 -12.88 -10.81 48.00
N PRO A 152 -14.07 -11.49 47.78
CA PRO A 152 -14.63 -12.20 46.61
C PRO A 152 -16.17 -11.99 46.40
N GLY A 153 -16.73 -12.62 45.42
CA GLY A 153 -18.17 -12.97 45.28
C GLY A 153 -18.93 -12.11 44.28
N GLY A 154 -19.78 -12.56 43.39
CA GLY A 154 -20.38 -13.82 43.14
C GLY A 154 -21.64 -13.59 42.30
N LYS A 155 -21.92 -14.46 41.30
CA LYS A 155 -23.22 -14.82 40.67
C LYS A 155 -24.01 -13.68 39.97
N ASP A 156 -24.42 -13.81 38.71
CA ASP A 156 -25.41 -14.75 38.15
C ASP A 156 -25.44 -14.66 36.63
N ALA A 157 -25.48 -15.84 36.03
CA ALA A 157 -25.78 -16.08 34.63
C ALA A 157 -27.24 -15.80 34.27
N ARG A 158 -27.51 -15.19 33.13
CA ARG A 158 -28.79 -15.34 32.40
C ARG A 158 -28.56 -15.48 30.94
N THR A 159 -28.67 -16.71 30.51
CA THR A 159 -28.81 -17.18 29.12
C THR A 159 -30.15 -16.63 28.57
N VAL A 160 -30.11 -16.02 27.40
CA VAL A 160 -31.31 -15.77 26.60
C VAL A 160 -31.19 -16.50 25.29
N GLU A 161 -31.95 -17.60 25.19
CA GLU A 161 -32.25 -18.29 23.94
C GLU A 161 -33.10 -17.39 23.04
N VAL A 162 -32.70 -17.25 21.77
CA VAL A 162 -33.58 -16.73 20.72
C VAL A 162 -33.87 -17.83 19.73
N ARG A 163 -35.15 -18.20 19.68
CA ARG A 163 -35.74 -19.20 18.80
C ARG A 163 -35.68 -18.76 17.32
N GLN A 164 -35.36 -19.71 16.47
CA GLN A 164 -35.61 -19.68 15.03
C GLN A 164 -37.12 -19.68 14.76
N GLY A 165 -37.55 -18.79 13.89
CA GLY A 165 -38.90 -18.72 13.35
C GLY A 165 -38.87 -18.73 11.81
N ASP A 166 -39.54 -19.73 11.26
CA ASP A 166 -39.79 -20.00 9.86
C ASP A 166 -40.39 -18.82 9.10
N VAL A 167 -39.98 -18.59 7.85
CA VAL A 167 -40.79 -17.86 6.86
C VAL A 167 -40.88 -18.67 5.56
N ALA A 168 -42.13 -18.99 5.30
CA ALA A 168 -42.62 -19.82 4.20
C ALA A 168 -42.51 -19.15 2.82
N ARG A 169 -42.45 -20.03 1.83
CA ARG A 169 -42.60 -19.80 0.39
C ARG A 169 -43.92 -19.15 0.02
N ALA A 170 -43.89 -18.20 -0.94
CA ALA A 170 -45.04 -17.92 -1.77
C ALA A 170 -44.65 -18.00 -3.24
N ARG A 171 -45.21 -18.99 -3.92
CA ARG A 171 -45.29 -19.13 -5.39
C ARG A 171 -46.61 -18.50 -5.87
N GLY A 172 -46.62 -17.87 -7.05
CA GLY A 172 -47.79 -17.50 -7.85
C GLY A 172 -47.33 -16.80 -9.11
N SER A 173 -47.33 -17.36 -10.18
CA SER A 173 -48.21 -17.83 -11.28
C SER A 173 -48.64 -16.70 -12.21
N ARG A 174 -48.13 -16.81 -13.45
CA ARG A 174 -48.75 -16.65 -14.79
C ARG A 174 -49.68 -15.51 -15.08
N GLY A 175 -49.42 -14.82 -16.20
CA GLY A 175 -50.38 -14.09 -17.04
C GLY A 175 -49.81 -13.78 -18.41
N HIS A 176 -50.25 -14.55 -19.39
CA HIS A 176 -50.09 -14.29 -20.81
C HIS A 176 -50.96 -13.10 -21.26
N ALA A 177 -50.47 -12.30 -22.23
CA ALA A 177 -51.32 -11.67 -23.22
C ALA A 177 -50.51 -11.42 -24.50
N GLU A 178 -50.96 -12.05 -25.56
CA GLU A 178 -50.61 -11.87 -26.99
C GLU A 178 -51.10 -10.52 -27.52
N GLY A 179 -50.40 -9.99 -28.53
CA GLY A 179 -50.90 -8.86 -29.32
C GLY A 179 -50.01 -8.50 -30.49
N ALA A 180 -50.38 -8.97 -31.62
CA ALA A 180 -49.83 -8.93 -32.98
C ALA A 180 -49.52 -7.54 -33.57
N GLY A 181 -48.52 -7.47 -34.46
CA GLY A 181 -48.80 -6.87 -35.77
C GLY A 181 -47.69 -6.06 -36.44
N ARG A 182 -47.12 -6.61 -37.55
CA ARG A 182 -46.62 -5.98 -38.78
C ARG A 182 -45.30 -5.17 -38.63
N GLY A 183 -44.17 -5.48 -39.22
CA GLY A 183 -43.93 -5.92 -40.63
C GLY A 183 -43.36 -4.77 -41.44
N THR A 184 -42.07 -4.74 -41.72
CA THR A 184 -41.51 -4.26 -42.98
C THR A 184 -40.06 -4.75 -43.11
N GLY A 185 -39.73 -5.19 -44.31
CA GLY A 185 -38.63 -6.00 -44.71
C GLY A 185 -37.26 -5.28 -44.88
N PRO A 186 -36.27 -6.04 -45.37
CA PRO A 186 -34.88 -5.64 -45.38
C PRO A 186 -34.49 -4.78 -46.58
N VAL A 187 -33.58 -3.84 -46.37
CA VAL A 187 -32.93 -3.06 -47.43
C VAL A 187 -31.58 -3.73 -47.75
N PRO A 188 -31.25 -3.94 -49.03
CA PRO A 188 -30.02 -4.61 -49.45
C PRO A 188 -28.79 -3.69 -49.44
N PRO A 189 -27.58 -4.26 -49.42
CA PRO A 189 -26.34 -3.48 -49.40
C PRO A 189 -25.99 -2.98 -50.82
N THR A 190 -25.65 -1.71 -50.91
CA THR A 190 -25.02 -1.12 -52.10
C THR A 190 -23.51 -1.32 -52.02
N ALA A 191 -22.97 -2.02 -52.98
CA ALA A 191 -21.54 -2.09 -53.26
C ALA A 191 -21.04 -0.74 -53.81
N ILE A 192 -19.90 -0.28 -53.32
CA ILE A 192 -19.08 0.69 -54.04
C ILE A 192 -17.68 0.09 -54.13
N ASP A 193 -17.28 -0.28 -55.34
CA ASP A 193 -15.92 -0.54 -55.78
C ASP A 193 -15.07 0.74 -55.72
N GLY A 194 -13.81 0.59 -55.42
CA GLY A 194 -12.82 1.65 -55.62
C GLY A 194 -11.59 1.44 -54.77
N ALA A 195 -10.65 0.69 -55.34
CA ALA A 195 -9.29 0.54 -54.85
C ALA A 195 -8.58 1.90 -54.76
N GLU A 196 -7.76 2.10 -53.70
CA GLU A 196 -6.38 2.57 -53.84
C GLU A 196 -5.62 2.25 -52.57
N GLU A 197 -4.58 1.46 -52.75
CA GLU A 197 -3.49 1.24 -51.77
C GLU A 197 -2.85 2.57 -51.42
N SER A 198 -2.77 2.91 -50.14
CA SER A 198 -1.76 3.84 -49.65
C SER A 198 -1.24 3.35 -48.32
N ALA A 199 0.01 2.94 -48.39
CA ALA A 199 1.09 2.92 -47.43
C ALA A 199 0.72 2.93 -45.93
N ASP A 200 1.04 1.82 -45.33
CA ASP A 200 1.46 1.59 -43.94
C ASP A 200 2.36 2.75 -43.46
N ASP A 201 1.79 3.68 -42.70
CA ASP A 201 2.52 4.60 -41.88
C ASP A 201 2.53 4.02 -40.46
N GLY A 202 3.51 3.15 -40.23
CA GLY A 202 3.85 2.64 -38.93
C GLY A 202 4.29 3.79 -38.03
N GLY A 203 3.32 4.42 -37.38
CA GLY A 203 3.57 5.34 -36.29
C GLY A 203 4.25 4.59 -35.17
N GLU A 204 5.58 4.52 -35.20
CA GLU A 204 6.40 4.22 -34.04
C GLU A 204 6.05 5.25 -32.97
N SER A 205 5.33 4.80 -31.96
CA SER A 205 5.14 5.59 -30.74
C SER A 205 6.52 5.85 -30.15
N GLU A 206 6.96 7.10 -30.22
CA GLU A 206 8.22 7.51 -29.60
C GLU A 206 8.23 7.09 -28.11
N PRO A 207 9.34 6.52 -27.63
CA PRO A 207 9.47 6.16 -26.22
C PRO A 207 9.34 7.43 -25.38
N TRP A 208 8.44 7.41 -24.39
CA TRP A 208 8.25 8.47 -23.42
C TRP A 208 9.59 8.84 -22.77
N HIS A 209 10.01 10.08 -22.99
CA HIS A 209 11.11 10.70 -22.26
C HIS A 209 10.50 11.63 -21.21
N PRO A 210 10.79 11.46 -19.90
CA PRO A 210 10.41 12.46 -18.91
C PRO A 210 11.04 13.80 -19.33
N ALA A 211 10.27 14.88 -19.20
CA ALA A 211 10.77 16.22 -19.47
C ALA A 211 11.82 16.59 -18.40
N GLY A 212 13.05 16.20 -18.62
CA GLY A 212 14.22 16.43 -17.81
C GLY A 212 15.39 15.72 -18.47
N ASP A 213 16.42 16.43 -18.82
CA ASP A 213 17.66 15.90 -19.41
C ASP A 213 18.28 14.86 -18.47
N PRO A 214 18.48 13.59 -18.89
CA PRO A 214 19.12 12.57 -18.04
C PRO A 214 20.61 12.85 -17.75
N GLY A 215 21.16 13.99 -18.25
CA GLY A 215 22.52 14.45 -18.04
C GLY A 215 22.66 15.68 -17.15
N ALA A 216 21.59 16.26 -16.63
CA ALA A 216 21.70 17.34 -15.65
C ALA A 216 22.21 16.74 -14.33
N ALA A 217 23.40 17.17 -13.90
CA ALA A 217 23.90 16.87 -12.58
C ALA A 217 22.90 17.31 -11.52
N PRO A 218 22.67 16.51 -10.45
CA PRO A 218 21.74 16.87 -9.39
C PRO A 218 22.13 18.25 -8.82
N GLY A 219 21.16 19.17 -8.82
CA GLY A 219 21.32 20.42 -8.09
C GLY A 219 21.25 20.13 -6.59
N ASP A 220 21.94 20.91 -5.79
CA ASP A 220 22.08 20.77 -4.32
C ASP A 220 20.76 20.83 -3.52
N ASP A 221 19.58 20.76 -4.18
CA ASP A 221 18.23 20.76 -3.61
C ASP A 221 17.41 19.52 -4.05
N GLU A 222 18.03 18.35 -4.28
CA GLU A 222 17.25 17.13 -4.57
C GLU A 222 16.42 16.72 -3.34
N GLU A 223 15.12 16.98 -3.42
CA GLU A 223 14.14 16.47 -2.45
C GLU A 223 14.20 14.93 -2.48
N GLU A 224 14.37 14.29 -1.32
CA GLU A 224 14.36 12.83 -1.21
C GLU A 224 13.05 12.25 -1.76
N PRO A 225 13.11 11.15 -2.54
CA PRO A 225 11.91 10.49 -3.08
C PRO A 225 10.94 10.10 -1.96
N ARG A 226 9.66 10.47 -2.12
CA ARG A 226 8.63 10.26 -1.08
C ARG A 226 7.55 9.31 -1.55
N LEU A 227 7.13 8.44 -0.63
CA LEU A 227 5.96 7.60 -0.79
C LEU A 227 4.85 8.07 0.14
N VAL A 228 3.75 8.49 -0.46
CA VAL A 228 2.59 9.05 0.22
C VAL A 228 1.39 8.16 -0.03
N VAL A 229 0.80 7.65 1.04
CA VAL A 229 -0.42 6.85 0.97
C VAL A 229 -1.61 7.69 1.35
N VAL A 230 -2.65 7.67 0.53
CA VAL A 230 -3.93 8.31 0.80
C VAL A 230 -4.90 7.27 1.33
N TRP A 231 -5.16 7.33 2.62
CA TRP A 231 -6.02 6.40 3.32
C TRP A 231 -7.15 7.11 4.07
N GLY A 232 -8.19 6.40 4.44
CA GLY A 232 -9.25 6.88 5.30
C GLY A 232 -10.31 5.82 5.52
N PRO A 233 -11.06 5.88 6.63
CA PRO A 233 -12.05 4.87 7.00
C PRO A 233 -13.20 4.78 5.99
N ALA A 234 -13.98 3.71 6.09
CA ALA A 234 -15.16 3.50 5.27
C ALA A 234 -16.13 4.70 5.34
N GLY A 235 -16.84 4.98 4.25
CA GLY A 235 -17.76 6.10 4.13
C GLY A 235 -17.36 7.14 3.08
N ALA A 236 -16.50 6.74 2.14
CA ALA A 236 -16.10 7.54 0.99
C ALA A 236 -15.61 8.96 1.35
N PRO A 237 -14.54 9.11 2.16
CA PRO A 237 -14.02 10.43 2.54
C PRO A 237 -13.43 11.22 1.36
N GLY A 238 -13.27 10.58 0.18
CA GLY A 238 -12.78 11.20 -1.05
C GLY A 238 -11.31 10.88 -1.34
N ARG A 239 -10.83 9.71 -0.92
CA ARG A 239 -9.44 9.25 -1.12
C ARG A 239 -8.98 9.42 -2.56
N THR A 240 -9.65 8.77 -3.51
CA THR A 240 -9.26 8.77 -4.93
C THR A 240 -9.24 10.18 -5.54
N VAL A 241 -10.23 11.02 -5.23
CA VAL A 241 -10.23 12.43 -5.71
C VAL A 241 -9.02 13.19 -5.18
N VAL A 242 -8.67 12.99 -3.92
CA VAL A 242 -7.48 13.63 -3.32
C VAL A 242 -6.21 13.04 -3.92
N SER A 243 -6.09 11.72 -4.07
CA SER A 243 -4.92 11.06 -4.65
C SER A 243 -4.61 11.56 -6.07
N ILE A 244 -5.62 11.58 -6.92
CA ILE A 244 -5.49 12.04 -8.32
C ILE A 244 -5.03 13.51 -8.37
N ASN A 245 -5.70 14.39 -7.63
CA ASN A 245 -5.41 15.82 -7.72
C ASN A 245 -4.13 16.20 -6.96
N LEU A 246 -3.76 15.48 -5.90
CA LEU A 246 -2.45 15.61 -5.24
C LEU A 246 -1.31 15.28 -6.22
N ALA A 247 -1.44 14.15 -6.93
CA ALA A 247 -0.46 13.73 -7.93
C ALA A 247 -0.36 14.74 -9.07
N ALA A 248 -1.50 15.24 -9.58
CA ALA A 248 -1.55 16.23 -10.63
C ALA A 248 -0.89 17.54 -10.20
N GLU A 249 -1.21 18.06 -9.01
CA GLU A 249 -0.62 19.31 -8.51
C GLU A 249 0.90 19.18 -8.26
N ALA A 250 1.36 18.04 -7.74
CA ALA A 250 2.78 17.80 -7.59
C ALA A 250 3.52 17.79 -8.94
N ALA A 251 2.92 17.16 -9.97
CA ALA A 251 3.48 17.13 -11.32
C ALA A 251 3.50 18.54 -11.96
N LEU A 252 2.45 19.34 -11.78
CA LEU A 252 2.39 20.72 -12.24
C LEU A 252 3.45 21.62 -11.58
N HIS A 253 3.94 21.24 -10.40
CA HIS A 253 5.03 21.90 -9.69
C HIS A 253 6.40 21.23 -9.90
N GLY A 254 6.55 20.44 -10.97
CA GLY A 254 7.81 19.94 -11.48
C GLY A 254 8.30 18.60 -10.93
N ALA A 255 7.50 17.91 -10.09
CA ALA A 255 7.88 16.58 -9.64
C ALA A 255 7.60 15.49 -10.71
N ARG A 256 8.47 14.49 -10.79
CA ARG A 256 8.16 13.23 -11.49
C ARG A 256 7.27 12.40 -10.58
N VAL A 257 6.02 12.19 -10.98
CA VAL A 257 4.99 11.58 -10.11
C VAL A 257 4.51 10.25 -10.65
N LEU A 258 4.44 9.26 -9.77
CA LEU A 258 3.71 8.02 -10.00
C LEU A 258 2.45 8.00 -9.12
N LEU A 259 1.30 7.79 -9.74
CA LEU A 259 0.04 7.53 -9.05
C LEU A 259 -0.28 6.04 -9.15
N VAL A 260 -0.48 5.39 -8.01
CA VAL A 260 -0.74 3.95 -7.89
C VAL A 260 -2.15 3.73 -7.34
N ASP A 261 -2.97 3.00 -8.06
CA ASP A 261 -4.30 2.57 -7.59
C ASP A 261 -4.20 1.16 -6.98
N ALA A 262 -4.08 1.11 -5.66
CA ALA A 262 -4.00 -0.12 -4.88
C ALA A 262 -5.30 -0.44 -4.13
N ASP A 263 -6.43 0.19 -4.50
CA ASP A 263 -7.75 -0.15 -3.92
C ASP A 263 -8.25 -1.48 -4.50
N THR A 264 -8.13 -2.55 -3.71
CA THR A 264 -8.56 -3.91 -4.08
C THR A 264 -10.08 -4.11 -4.08
N TYR A 265 -10.86 -3.11 -3.64
CA TYR A 265 -12.31 -3.16 -3.55
C TYR A 265 -12.99 -2.34 -4.64
N ALA A 266 -12.44 -1.15 -4.95
CA ALA A 266 -13.09 -0.17 -5.80
C ALA A 266 -12.07 0.69 -6.56
N ALA A 267 -11.10 0.05 -7.23
CA ALA A 267 -10.14 0.74 -8.08
C ALA A 267 -10.88 1.68 -9.06
N SER A 268 -10.53 2.96 -9.04
CA SER A 268 -11.29 3.98 -9.76
C SER A 268 -10.46 5.12 -10.35
N VAL A 269 -9.13 5.09 -10.16
CA VAL A 269 -8.22 6.11 -10.71
C VAL A 269 -8.30 6.17 -12.23
N ALA A 270 -8.18 5.02 -12.91
CA ALA A 270 -8.24 4.95 -14.37
C ALA A 270 -9.57 5.50 -14.93
N ALA A 271 -10.69 5.05 -14.36
CA ALA A 271 -12.02 5.53 -14.77
C ALA A 271 -12.19 7.04 -14.52
N SER A 272 -11.68 7.56 -13.39
CA SER A 272 -11.75 8.98 -13.05
C SER A 272 -10.92 9.88 -13.97
N LEU A 273 -9.87 9.34 -14.58
CA LEU A 273 -9.00 10.02 -15.53
C LEU A 273 -9.38 9.74 -17.01
N GLY A 274 -10.52 9.09 -17.25
CA GLY A 274 -10.98 8.80 -18.61
C GLY A 274 -10.08 7.82 -19.37
N MET A 275 -9.26 7.04 -18.66
CA MET A 275 -8.41 6.02 -19.28
C MET A 275 -9.29 4.88 -19.80
N LEU A 276 -9.26 4.67 -21.10
CA LEU A 276 -10.08 3.64 -21.78
C LEU A 276 -9.39 2.27 -21.81
N ASP A 277 -8.10 2.24 -21.49
CA ASP A 277 -7.32 1.00 -21.49
C ASP A 277 -7.65 0.17 -20.25
N GLU A 278 -8.05 -1.07 -20.47
CA GLU A 278 -8.38 -2.02 -19.40
C GLU A 278 -7.13 -2.73 -18.84
N ALA A 279 -5.92 -2.25 -19.14
CA ALA A 279 -4.68 -2.80 -18.60
C ALA A 279 -4.62 -2.55 -17.09
N ALA A 280 -4.49 -3.62 -16.30
CA ALA A 280 -4.20 -3.52 -14.87
C ALA A 280 -2.69 -3.36 -14.67
N GLY A 281 -2.17 -2.12 -14.83
CA GLY A 281 -0.74 -1.82 -14.77
C GLY A 281 -0.10 -2.26 -13.46
N LEU A 282 -0.76 -2.05 -12.33
CA LEU A 282 -0.28 -2.49 -11.03
C LEU A 282 -0.17 -4.02 -10.92
N ALA A 283 -1.19 -4.76 -11.39
CA ALA A 283 -1.13 -6.22 -11.37
C ALA A 283 -0.01 -6.76 -12.27
N GLN A 284 0.26 -6.10 -13.41
CA GLN A 284 1.37 -6.45 -14.27
C GLN A 284 2.72 -6.19 -13.59
N ALA A 285 2.89 -5.04 -12.94
CA ALA A 285 4.09 -4.71 -12.18
C ALA A 285 4.31 -5.71 -11.03
N CYS A 286 3.25 -6.05 -10.27
CA CYS A 286 3.32 -7.04 -9.20
C CYS A 286 3.74 -8.43 -9.72
N ARG A 287 3.24 -8.88 -10.86
CA ARG A 287 3.67 -10.15 -11.47
C ARG A 287 5.14 -10.14 -11.85
N LEU A 288 5.64 -9.04 -12.43
CA LEU A 288 7.06 -8.91 -12.76
C LEU A 288 7.93 -8.86 -11.49
N ALA A 289 7.45 -8.17 -10.45
CA ALA A 289 8.12 -8.11 -9.16
C ALA A 289 8.20 -9.49 -8.50
N ASP A 290 7.08 -10.22 -8.46
CA ASP A 290 7.00 -11.58 -7.90
C ASP A 290 7.97 -12.54 -8.60
N GLN A 291 8.17 -12.36 -9.91
CA GLN A 291 9.12 -13.13 -10.71
C GLN A 291 10.58 -12.64 -10.60
N GLY A 292 10.87 -11.54 -9.86
CA GLY A 292 12.21 -10.94 -9.79
C GLY A 292 12.68 -10.32 -11.12
N ARG A 293 11.74 -9.84 -11.94
CA ARG A 293 11.99 -9.27 -13.28
C ARG A 293 11.59 -7.80 -13.39
N LEU A 294 11.27 -7.16 -12.28
CA LEU A 294 10.88 -5.76 -12.24
C LEU A 294 12.11 -4.86 -12.10
N ASP A 295 12.66 -4.40 -13.21
CA ASP A 295 13.61 -3.30 -13.26
C ASP A 295 12.90 -1.94 -13.46
N ALA A 296 13.66 -0.84 -13.45
CA ALA A 296 13.13 0.50 -13.62
C ALA A 296 12.39 0.69 -14.95
N ASP A 297 12.91 0.11 -16.05
CA ASP A 297 12.30 0.24 -17.37
C ASP A 297 11.05 -0.63 -17.50
N ALA A 298 11.05 -1.82 -16.92
CA ALA A 298 9.85 -2.66 -16.84
C ALA A 298 8.74 -1.96 -16.07
N LEU A 299 9.07 -1.30 -14.95
CA LEU A 299 8.10 -0.55 -14.17
C LEU A 299 7.55 0.66 -14.95
N ARG A 300 8.42 1.41 -15.67
CA ARG A 300 7.96 2.49 -16.56
C ARG A 300 7.00 1.99 -17.64
N ARG A 301 7.25 0.82 -18.23
CA ARG A 301 6.34 0.21 -19.24
C ARG A 301 5.00 -0.24 -18.66
N CYS A 302 4.92 -0.55 -17.37
CA CYS A 302 3.65 -0.87 -16.70
C CYS A 302 2.83 0.37 -16.38
N ALA A 303 3.45 1.54 -16.27
CA ALA A 303 2.80 2.80 -15.96
C ALA A 303 2.35 3.50 -17.25
N THR A 304 1.10 3.96 -17.26
CA THR A 304 0.54 4.73 -18.38
C THR A 304 0.74 6.23 -18.11
N PRO A 305 1.40 6.99 -18.99
CA PRO A 305 1.49 8.44 -18.84
C PRO A 305 0.16 9.11 -19.14
N VAL A 306 -0.30 9.98 -18.23
CA VAL A 306 -1.52 10.77 -18.37
C VAL A 306 -1.16 12.25 -18.35
N SER A 307 -1.55 12.98 -19.38
CA SER A 307 -1.37 14.44 -19.44
C SER A 307 -2.36 15.11 -18.50
N VAL A 308 -1.89 16.05 -17.69
CA VAL A 308 -2.69 16.80 -16.71
C VAL A 308 -2.33 18.28 -16.79
N ALA A 309 -3.22 19.12 -17.34
CA ALA A 309 -3.07 20.58 -17.41
C ALA A 309 -1.68 21.08 -17.87
N GLY A 310 -1.02 20.34 -18.76
CA GLY A 310 0.34 20.68 -19.27
C GLY A 310 1.50 20.01 -18.53
N GLY A 311 1.23 19.24 -17.47
CA GLY A 311 2.15 18.30 -16.84
C GLY A 311 1.85 16.86 -17.25
N SER A 312 2.55 15.89 -16.64
CA SER A 312 2.31 14.47 -16.86
C SER A 312 2.45 13.69 -15.55
N VAL A 313 1.52 12.76 -15.32
CA VAL A 313 1.53 11.83 -14.20
C VAL A 313 1.61 10.41 -14.77
N ALA A 314 2.56 9.60 -14.29
CA ALA A 314 2.59 8.19 -14.58
C ALA A 314 1.54 7.47 -13.70
N VAL A 315 0.70 6.60 -14.28
CA VAL A 315 -0.36 5.92 -13.55
C VAL A 315 -0.17 4.40 -13.63
N LEU A 316 -0.04 3.74 -12.50
CA LEU A 316 -0.25 2.30 -12.37
C LEU A 316 -1.72 2.08 -12.05
N SER A 317 -2.50 1.79 -13.09
CA SER A 317 -3.93 1.51 -12.97
C SER A 317 -4.19 0.28 -12.11
N GLY A 318 -5.27 0.34 -11.33
CA GLY A 318 -5.68 -0.71 -10.42
C GLY A 318 -6.32 -1.91 -11.11
N LEU A 319 -6.97 -2.73 -10.31
CA LEU A 319 -7.63 -3.95 -10.81
C LEU A 319 -8.89 -3.59 -11.61
N THR A 320 -9.01 -4.12 -12.82
CA THR A 320 -10.20 -3.97 -13.66
C THR A 320 -11.41 -4.73 -13.11
N ARG A 321 -11.16 -5.75 -12.26
CA ARG A 321 -12.19 -6.57 -11.61
C ARG A 321 -11.75 -6.85 -10.18
N HIS A 322 -12.68 -6.67 -9.24
CA HIS A 322 -12.42 -6.83 -7.81
C HIS A 322 -12.06 -8.27 -7.39
N ASP A 323 -12.46 -9.28 -8.18
CA ASP A 323 -12.12 -10.69 -7.92
C ASP A 323 -10.66 -11.04 -8.26
N ARG A 324 -9.93 -10.14 -8.92
CA ARG A 324 -8.50 -10.29 -9.23
C ARG A 324 -7.57 -9.79 -8.12
N TRP A 325 -8.10 -9.42 -6.96
CA TRP A 325 -7.29 -8.96 -5.83
C TRP A 325 -6.12 -9.90 -5.44
N PRO A 326 -6.18 -11.26 -5.63
CA PRO A 326 -5.04 -12.11 -5.32
C PRO A 326 -3.78 -11.85 -6.17
N GLU A 327 -3.89 -11.05 -7.23
CA GLU A 327 -2.73 -10.62 -8.03
C GLU A 327 -1.89 -9.54 -7.34
N LEU A 328 -2.45 -8.83 -6.34
CA LEU A 328 -1.75 -7.81 -5.55
C LEU A 328 -1.28 -8.39 -4.22
N ARG A 329 -0.23 -9.20 -4.28
CA ARG A 329 0.37 -9.79 -3.08
C ARG A 329 1.24 -8.77 -2.36
N ALA A 330 1.28 -8.84 -1.03
CA ALA A 330 2.04 -7.92 -0.17
C ALA A 330 3.49 -7.74 -0.64
N SER A 331 4.24 -8.84 -0.72
CA SER A 331 5.65 -8.83 -1.09
C SER A 331 5.92 -8.29 -2.50
N ALA A 332 5.03 -8.60 -3.45
CA ALA A 332 5.14 -8.09 -4.80
C ALA A 332 4.88 -6.58 -4.85
N LEU A 333 3.88 -6.09 -4.10
CA LEU A 333 3.58 -4.67 -4.01
C LEU A 333 4.72 -3.90 -3.32
N GLU A 334 5.29 -4.43 -2.25
CA GLU A 334 6.47 -3.85 -1.59
C GLU A 334 7.62 -3.64 -2.56
N LEU A 335 7.96 -4.66 -3.37
CA LEU A 335 9.00 -4.54 -4.39
C LEU A 335 8.65 -3.49 -5.47
N VAL A 336 7.37 -3.40 -5.87
CA VAL A 336 6.93 -2.34 -6.80
C VAL A 336 7.12 -0.96 -6.20
N LEU A 337 6.71 -0.74 -4.95
CA LEU A 337 6.83 0.55 -4.27
C LEU A 337 8.29 0.93 -4.00
N GLU A 338 9.12 -0.03 -3.61
CA GLU A 338 10.57 0.19 -3.46
C GLU A 338 11.21 0.59 -4.79
N ARG A 339 10.89 -0.10 -5.87
CA ARG A 339 11.39 0.25 -7.21
C ARG A 339 10.85 1.61 -7.68
N ALA A 340 9.60 1.93 -7.35
CA ALA A 340 8.99 3.21 -7.72
C ALA A 340 9.72 4.41 -7.10
N ARG A 341 10.18 4.32 -5.86
CA ARG A 341 10.99 5.36 -5.19
C ARG A 341 12.31 5.66 -5.90
N GLN A 342 12.86 4.69 -6.62
CA GLN A 342 14.11 4.86 -7.38
C GLN A 342 13.88 5.57 -8.72
N VAL A 343 12.64 5.67 -9.18
CA VAL A 343 12.29 6.18 -10.52
C VAL A 343 11.58 7.53 -10.46
N TRP A 344 10.76 7.77 -9.43
CA TRP A 344 9.93 8.97 -9.29
C TRP A 344 10.25 9.72 -8.00
N ASP A 345 10.09 11.04 -8.04
CA ASP A 345 10.32 11.92 -6.89
C ASP A 345 9.18 11.82 -5.87
N LEU A 346 7.97 11.53 -6.36
CA LEU A 346 6.79 11.34 -5.53
C LEU A 346 5.98 10.13 -6.02
N VAL A 347 5.70 9.21 -5.11
CA VAL A 347 4.78 8.08 -5.33
C VAL A 347 3.54 8.30 -4.47
N VAL A 348 2.39 8.48 -5.11
CA VAL A 348 1.08 8.63 -4.44
C VAL A 348 0.31 7.32 -4.59
N VAL A 349 -0.11 6.72 -3.48
CA VAL A 349 -0.83 5.44 -3.48
C VAL A 349 -2.24 5.63 -2.93
N ASP A 350 -3.23 5.34 -3.75
CA ASP A 350 -4.64 5.27 -3.35
C ASP A 350 -4.96 3.86 -2.85
N VAL A 351 -5.42 3.74 -1.60
CA VAL A 351 -5.68 2.43 -0.99
C VAL A 351 -7.12 2.30 -0.48
N SER A 352 -7.55 1.06 -0.31
CA SER A 352 -8.84 0.74 0.33
C SER A 352 -8.87 1.12 1.81
N SER A 353 -10.07 1.16 2.41
CA SER A 353 -10.23 1.52 3.82
C SER A 353 -9.83 0.43 4.84
N PRO A 354 -10.08 -0.89 4.61
CA PRO A 354 -9.78 -1.90 5.61
C PRO A 354 -8.27 -2.07 5.83
N LEU A 355 -7.86 -2.02 7.10
CA LEU A 355 -6.51 -2.32 7.58
C LEU A 355 -6.50 -3.55 8.51
N GLU A 356 -7.63 -4.24 8.65
CA GLU A 356 -7.70 -5.46 9.43
C GLU A 356 -6.90 -6.56 8.72
N ALA A 357 -6.10 -7.28 9.48
CA ALA A 357 -5.53 -8.53 8.99
C ALA A 357 -6.70 -9.49 8.76
N ASP A 358 -6.96 -9.88 7.49
CA ASP A 358 -8.01 -10.84 7.16
C ASP A 358 -7.77 -12.14 7.95
N GLU A 359 -8.30 -12.21 9.16
CA GLU A 359 -8.35 -13.40 10.00
C GLU A 359 -9.48 -14.32 9.52
N GLU A 360 -9.54 -14.62 8.23
CA GLU A 360 -10.29 -15.79 7.85
C GLU A 360 -9.56 -17.00 8.48
N ILE A 361 -10.32 -17.79 9.21
CA ILE A 361 -9.93 -19.08 9.81
C ILE A 361 -9.52 -20.04 8.68
N SER A 362 -8.55 -19.66 7.89
CA SER A 362 -7.86 -20.58 7.03
C SER A 362 -6.65 -21.06 7.82
N THR A 363 -6.65 -22.34 8.16
CA THR A 363 -5.45 -23.09 8.57
C THR A 363 -4.37 -23.01 7.48
N ASP A 364 -4.66 -22.32 6.39
CA ASP A 364 -3.77 -22.08 5.27
C ASP A 364 -3.17 -20.66 5.39
N PHE A 365 -2.02 -20.57 6.08
CA PHE A 365 -1.19 -19.37 6.17
C PHE A 365 -0.73 -18.84 4.78
N LEU A 366 -1.07 -19.58 3.71
CA LEU A 366 -0.65 -19.32 2.33
C LEU A 366 -1.73 -18.62 1.50
N ALA A 367 -2.94 -18.50 2.02
CA ALA A 367 -4.01 -17.83 1.30
C ALA A 367 -3.68 -16.34 1.13
N PRO A 368 -3.78 -15.80 -0.09
CA PRO A 368 -3.61 -14.38 -0.30
C PRO A 368 -4.64 -13.62 0.53
N ARG A 369 -4.22 -12.52 1.18
CA ARG A 369 -5.09 -11.67 2.00
C ARG A 369 -5.48 -10.42 1.23
N ARG A 370 -6.77 -10.11 1.18
CA ARG A 370 -7.28 -8.99 0.38
C ARG A 370 -6.77 -7.64 0.84
N ASN A 371 -6.64 -7.44 2.15
CA ASN A 371 -6.16 -6.20 2.74
C ASN A 371 -4.63 -6.08 2.77
N ALA A 372 -3.90 -7.16 2.41
CA ALA A 372 -2.45 -7.18 2.45
C ALA A 372 -1.81 -6.06 1.62
N GLY A 373 -2.40 -5.73 0.46
CA GLY A 373 -1.93 -4.63 -0.38
C GLY A 373 -2.02 -3.26 0.31
N ALA A 374 -3.16 -2.96 0.96
CA ALA A 374 -3.32 -1.71 1.72
C ALA A 374 -2.38 -1.67 2.93
N LEU A 375 -2.27 -2.77 3.69
CA LEU A 375 -1.36 -2.89 4.84
C LEU A 375 0.10 -2.68 4.42
N SER A 376 0.56 -3.35 3.35
CA SER A 376 1.92 -3.18 2.84
C SER A 376 2.18 -1.75 2.36
N ALA A 377 1.21 -1.13 1.69
CA ALA A 377 1.37 0.25 1.22
C ALA A 377 1.50 1.23 2.38
N VAL A 378 0.64 1.15 3.42
CA VAL A 378 0.73 2.05 4.58
C VAL A 378 1.99 1.79 5.41
N ALA A 379 2.42 0.53 5.55
CA ALA A 379 3.65 0.18 6.23
C ALA A 379 4.91 0.72 5.52
N ALA A 380 4.89 0.78 4.18
CA ALA A 380 5.97 1.31 3.37
C ALA A 380 5.96 2.85 3.25
N ALA A 381 4.92 3.54 3.70
CA ALA A 381 4.74 4.97 3.51
C ALA A 381 5.73 5.82 4.34
N ASP A 382 6.19 6.95 3.76
CA ASP A 382 6.84 8.01 4.53
C ASP A 382 5.80 8.90 5.20
N THR A 383 4.67 9.10 4.49
CA THR A 383 3.57 9.90 4.97
C THR A 383 2.24 9.22 4.62
N VAL A 384 1.34 9.13 5.59
CA VAL A 384 -0.05 8.72 5.35
C VAL A 384 -0.95 9.92 5.52
N LEU A 385 -1.69 10.26 4.45
CA LEU A 385 -2.79 11.22 4.52
C LEU A 385 -4.03 10.51 5.06
N ALA A 386 -4.33 10.71 6.34
CA ALA A 386 -5.51 10.15 6.99
C ALA A 386 -6.73 11.01 6.72
N LEU A 387 -7.54 10.65 5.71
CA LEU A 387 -8.70 11.41 5.28
C LEU A 387 -9.95 11.08 6.10
N GLY A 388 -10.59 12.11 6.66
CA GLY A 388 -11.90 12.05 7.28
C GLY A 388 -12.91 12.98 6.62
N ALA A 389 -14.20 12.64 6.65
CA ALA A 389 -15.23 13.58 6.26
C ALA A 389 -15.50 14.57 7.41
N ALA A 390 -15.56 15.88 7.09
CA ALA A 390 -15.78 16.94 8.07
C ALA A 390 -17.27 17.02 8.46
N ASP A 391 -17.79 15.96 9.05
CA ASP A 391 -19.17 15.89 9.56
C ASP A 391 -19.26 14.96 10.77
N ALA A 392 -20.46 14.84 11.29
CA ALA A 392 -20.75 14.13 12.52
C ALA A 392 -20.49 12.62 12.48
N LEU A 393 -20.43 12.03 11.32
CA LEU A 393 -20.12 10.61 11.16
C LEU A 393 -18.65 10.40 10.81
N GLY A 394 -18.09 11.29 9.98
CA GLY A 394 -16.74 11.18 9.50
C GLY A 394 -15.68 11.40 10.59
N VAL A 395 -15.86 12.43 11.42
CA VAL A 395 -14.92 12.73 12.51
C VAL A 395 -14.79 11.56 13.49
N PRO A 396 -15.87 11.02 14.09
CA PRO A 396 -15.74 9.86 14.98
C PRO A 396 -15.22 8.59 14.31
N ARG A 397 -15.51 8.39 13.01
CA ARG A 397 -14.98 7.23 12.27
C ARG A 397 -13.47 7.31 12.13
N LEU A 398 -12.95 8.49 11.76
CA LEU A 398 -11.50 8.66 11.64
C LEU A 398 -10.81 8.51 13.00
N VAL A 399 -11.36 9.12 14.07
CA VAL A 399 -10.81 8.98 15.43
C VAL A 399 -10.71 7.52 15.86
N LYS A 400 -11.73 6.72 15.56
CA LYS A 400 -11.75 5.29 15.92
C LYS A 400 -10.79 4.45 15.09
N ALA A 401 -10.48 4.87 13.86
CA ALA A 401 -9.64 4.13 12.94
C ALA A 401 -8.16 4.54 12.97
N LEU A 402 -7.81 5.64 13.67
CA LEU A 402 -6.41 6.07 13.80
C LEU A 402 -5.52 5.07 14.52
N PRO A 403 -5.94 4.41 15.62
CA PRO A 403 -5.12 3.39 16.26
C PRO A 403 -4.75 2.24 15.31
N ASP A 404 -5.69 1.76 14.51
CA ASP A 404 -5.43 0.70 13.53
C ASP A 404 -4.42 1.16 12.45
N LEU A 405 -4.47 2.45 12.08
CA LEU A 405 -3.49 3.05 11.17
C LEU A 405 -2.12 3.17 11.82
N GLU A 406 -2.04 3.62 13.06
CA GLU A 406 -0.79 3.75 13.82
C GLU A 406 -0.10 2.39 13.99
N ASP A 407 -0.89 1.35 14.27
CA ASP A 407 -0.39 -0.02 14.37
C ASP A 407 0.12 -0.55 13.00
N ALA A 408 -0.57 -0.21 11.91
CA ALA A 408 -0.20 -0.64 10.56
C ALA A 408 0.98 0.15 9.97
N ALA A 409 1.20 1.39 10.39
CA ALA A 409 2.22 2.30 9.85
C ALA A 409 3.02 3.02 10.94
N PRO A 410 3.71 2.30 11.85
CA PRO A 410 4.36 2.88 13.03
C PRO A 410 5.50 3.86 12.69
N GLU A 411 6.05 3.78 11.50
CA GLU A 411 7.16 4.63 11.06
C GLU A 411 6.72 5.80 10.18
N ALA A 412 5.46 5.82 9.73
CA ALA A 412 4.97 6.85 8.82
C ALA A 412 4.55 8.12 9.58
N ALA A 413 4.76 9.27 8.95
CA ALA A 413 4.16 10.51 9.42
C ALA A 413 2.66 10.52 9.06
N VAL A 414 1.77 10.64 10.06
CA VAL A 414 0.33 10.71 9.84
C VAL A 414 -0.11 12.17 9.75
N LEU A 415 -0.64 12.58 8.59
CA LEU A 415 -1.23 13.89 8.36
C LEU A 415 -2.76 13.77 8.26
N VAL A 416 -3.47 14.33 9.23
CA VAL A 416 -4.93 14.33 9.26
C VAL A 416 -5.49 15.39 8.31
N VAL A 417 -6.32 14.97 7.35
CA VAL A 417 -6.97 15.82 6.36
C VAL A 417 -8.49 15.71 6.48
N MET A 418 -9.16 16.80 6.88
CA MET A 418 -10.61 16.85 6.96
C MET A 418 -11.21 17.33 5.64
N ASN A 419 -11.78 16.39 4.89
CA ASN A 419 -12.40 16.65 3.59
C ASN A 419 -13.91 16.93 3.72
N LYS A 420 -14.49 17.43 2.63
CA LYS A 420 -15.95 17.72 2.54
C LYS A 420 -16.43 18.75 3.57
N LEU A 421 -15.58 19.71 3.91
CA LEU A 421 -15.89 20.78 4.84
C LEU A 421 -16.98 21.68 4.26
N ARG A 422 -18.12 21.79 4.95
CA ARG A 422 -19.28 22.58 4.52
C ARG A 422 -20.06 23.19 5.67
N PRO A 423 -20.52 24.45 5.54
CA PRO A 423 -21.31 25.11 6.60
C PRO A 423 -22.60 24.38 6.95
N ALA A 424 -23.21 23.66 6.01
CA ALA A 424 -24.45 22.90 6.23
C ALA A 424 -24.27 21.77 7.25
N ALA A 425 -23.06 21.18 7.36
CA ALA A 425 -22.78 20.09 8.29
C ALA A 425 -22.24 20.59 9.66
N THR A 426 -21.51 21.72 9.67
CA THR A 426 -20.71 22.15 10.82
C THR A 426 -21.03 23.57 11.33
N GLY A 427 -21.90 24.33 10.62
CA GLY A 427 -22.25 25.72 10.93
C GLY A 427 -21.33 26.72 10.22
N ARG A 428 -21.58 28.04 10.47
CA ARG A 428 -20.90 29.13 9.75
C ARG A 428 -19.38 29.14 9.93
N ALA A 429 -18.89 28.78 11.11
CA ALA A 429 -17.46 28.66 11.42
C ALA A 429 -16.99 27.20 11.25
N ALA A 430 -17.19 26.66 10.06
CA ALA A 430 -17.04 25.23 9.78
C ALA A 430 -15.67 24.66 10.20
N ARG A 431 -14.57 25.33 9.82
CA ARG A 431 -13.21 24.91 10.18
C ARG A 431 -13.03 24.89 11.71
N ALA A 432 -13.37 25.99 12.40
CA ALA A 432 -13.22 26.09 13.86
C ALA A 432 -14.06 25.03 14.58
N ALA A 433 -15.28 24.77 14.12
CA ALA A 433 -16.17 23.79 14.73
C ALA A 433 -15.64 22.35 14.58
N VAL A 434 -15.06 22.02 13.43
CA VAL A 434 -14.42 20.70 13.21
C VAL A 434 -13.15 20.56 14.03
N THR A 435 -12.31 21.59 14.10
CA THR A 435 -11.10 21.60 14.92
C THR A 435 -11.45 21.44 16.41
N GLU A 436 -12.43 22.19 16.92
CA GLU A 436 -12.88 22.05 18.32
C GLU A 436 -13.44 20.66 18.61
N ALA A 437 -14.21 20.08 17.66
CA ALA A 437 -14.72 18.72 17.81
C ALA A 437 -13.58 17.69 17.82
N TRP A 438 -12.60 17.85 16.95
CA TRP A 438 -11.42 16.99 16.85
C TRP A 438 -10.58 17.02 18.13
N GLU A 439 -10.28 18.22 18.64
CA GLU A 439 -9.50 18.41 19.86
C GLU A 439 -10.15 17.78 21.09
N ARG A 440 -11.48 17.69 21.14
CA ARG A 440 -12.21 17.01 22.23
C ARG A 440 -11.96 15.52 22.29
N PHE A 441 -11.67 14.88 21.16
CA PHE A 441 -11.29 13.46 21.12
C PHE A 441 -9.82 13.24 21.44
N SER A 442 -8.99 14.28 21.36
CA SER A 442 -7.53 14.25 21.60
C SER A 442 -6.82 13.07 20.92
N PRO A 443 -6.98 12.88 19.61
CA PRO A 443 -6.48 11.69 18.93
C PRO A 443 -4.97 11.70 18.68
N GLY A 444 -4.21 12.60 19.28
CA GLY A 444 -2.76 12.65 19.14
C GLY A 444 -2.24 13.40 17.89
N HIS A 445 -3.05 13.46 16.83
CA HIS A 445 -2.69 14.13 15.58
C HIS A 445 -3.53 15.38 15.37
N PRO A 446 -2.94 16.56 15.15
CA PRO A 446 -3.70 17.77 14.79
C PRO A 446 -4.23 17.67 13.36
N ILE A 447 -5.33 18.37 13.07
CA ILE A 447 -5.79 18.53 11.69
C ILE A 447 -4.76 19.37 10.93
N ALA A 448 -4.11 18.75 9.93
CA ALA A 448 -3.12 19.42 9.08
C ALA A 448 -3.80 20.29 8.01
N HIS A 449 -4.79 19.73 7.31
CA HIS A 449 -5.48 20.41 6.23
C HIS A 449 -6.98 20.21 6.29
N THR A 450 -7.73 21.16 5.71
CA THR A 450 -9.18 21.05 5.54
C THR A 450 -9.53 21.35 4.09
N LEU A 451 -10.27 20.44 3.44
CA LEU A 451 -10.68 20.57 2.04
C LEU A 451 -12.18 20.91 1.97
N PRO A 452 -12.56 21.97 1.23
CA PRO A 452 -13.96 22.35 1.10
C PRO A 452 -14.76 21.34 0.29
N TRP A 453 -16.06 21.23 0.59
CA TRP A 453 -17.01 20.41 -0.14
C TRP A 453 -17.48 21.14 -1.40
N ASP A 454 -17.06 20.68 -2.56
CA ASP A 454 -17.48 21.20 -3.85
C ASP A 454 -17.84 20.06 -4.80
N PRO A 455 -19.02 19.47 -4.66
CA PRO A 455 -19.44 18.34 -5.49
C PRO A 455 -19.55 18.70 -6.97
N ALA A 456 -19.99 19.93 -7.29
CA ALA A 456 -20.17 20.33 -8.68
C ALA A 456 -18.84 20.34 -9.46
N VAL A 457 -17.76 20.75 -8.80
CA VAL A 457 -16.40 20.74 -9.37
C VAL A 457 -15.89 19.31 -9.51
N CYS A 458 -16.12 18.46 -8.53
CA CYS A 458 -15.73 17.05 -8.59
C CYS A 458 -16.52 16.28 -9.67
N ASP A 459 -17.84 16.52 -9.78
CA ASP A 459 -18.69 15.89 -10.80
C ASP A 459 -18.29 16.33 -12.22
N ALA A 460 -17.95 17.61 -12.40
CA ALA A 460 -17.47 18.12 -13.68
C ALA A 460 -16.13 17.48 -14.09
N ALA A 461 -15.20 17.31 -13.14
CA ALA A 461 -13.92 16.66 -13.38
C ALA A 461 -14.10 15.18 -13.75
N LEU A 462 -14.92 14.46 -12.98
CA LEU A 462 -15.23 13.05 -13.24
C LEU A 462 -15.88 12.83 -14.61
N LEU A 463 -16.87 13.69 -14.96
CA LEU A 463 -17.55 13.60 -16.25
C LEU A 463 -16.60 13.89 -17.43
N ALA A 464 -15.64 14.77 -17.23
CA ALA A 464 -14.64 15.11 -18.24
C ALA A 464 -13.49 14.09 -18.32
N GLY A 465 -13.36 13.16 -17.35
CA GLY A 465 -12.19 12.31 -17.21
C GLY A 465 -10.90 13.10 -16.99
N ALA A 466 -10.97 14.19 -16.23
CA ALA A 466 -9.93 15.20 -16.10
C ALA A 466 -9.70 15.61 -14.64
N VAL A 467 -8.58 16.30 -14.38
CA VAL A 467 -8.24 16.80 -13.05
C VAL A 467 -8.85 18.17 -12.76
N LEU A 468 -8.90 18.57 -11.49
CA LEU A 468 -9.40 19.88 -11.07
C LEU A 468 -8.61 21.04 -11.68
N ALA A 469 -7.33 20.85 -11.95
CA ALA A 469 -6.48 21.85 -12.61
C ALA A 469 -6.99 22.22 -14.01
N GLU A 470 -7.64 21.32 -14.70
CA GLU A 470 -8.18 21.48 -16.05
C GLU A 470 -9.61 22.03 -16.01
N THR A 471 -10.47 21.43 -15.17
CA THR A 471 -11.92 21.72 -15.19
C THR A 471 -12.30 22.90 -14.31
N ALA A 472 -11.56 23.13 -13.22
CA ALA A 472 -11.87 24.15 -12.22
C ALA A 472 -10.59 24.81 -11.65
N PRO A 473 -9.76 25.45 -12.49
CA PRO A 473 -8.41 25.91 -12.12
C PRO A 473 -8.40 26.94 -10.97
N ARG A 474 -9.50 27.59 -10.68
CA ARG A 474 -9.63 28.59 -9.61
C ARG A 474 -10.47 28.15 -8.42
N SER A 475 -10.90 26.87 -8.37
CA SER A 475 -11.72 26.39 -7.26
C SER A 475 -10.95 26.41 -5.94
N ALA A 476 -11.65 26.69 -4.84
CA ALA A 476 -11.08 26.66 -3.51
C ALA A 476 -10.59 25.25 -3.14
N LEU A 477 -11.27 24.21 -3.63
CA LEU A 477 -10.87 22.82 -3.43
C LEU A 477 -9.49 22.55 -4.06
N ARG A 478 -9.28 22.97 -5.32
CA ARG A 478 -7.99 22.84 -5.97
C ARG A 478 -6.88 23.57 -5.21
N GLN A 479 -7.13 24.82 -4.78
CA GLN A 479 -6.14 25.61 -4.06
C GLN A 479 -5.68 24.94 -2.76
N GLU A 480 -6.60 24.37 -2.00
CA GLU A 480 -6.26 23.64 -0.77
C GLU A 480 -5.52 22.31 -1.07
N ILE A 481 -5.84 21.61 -2.18
CA ILE A 481 -5.09 20.42 -2.60
C ILE A 481 -3.70 20.80 -3.11
N THR A 482 -3.53 21.92 -3.80
CA THR A 482 -2.21 22.44 -4.19
C THR A 482 -1.35 22.70 -2.94
N ALA A 483 -1.91 23.37 -1.93
CA ALA A 483 -1.20 23.62 -0.67
C ALA A 483 -0.80 22.31 0.02
N LEU A 484 -1.69 21.30 0.03
CA LEU A 484 -1.41 19.98 0.56
C LEU A 484 -0.29 19.28 -0.22
N ALA A 485 -0.30 19.32 -1.56
CA ALA A 485 0.72 18.71 -2.41
C ALA A 485 2.12 19.29 -2.14
N LEU A 486 2.20 20.62 -2.03
CA LEU A 486 3.45 21.30 -1.71
C LEU A 486 3.95 20.99 -0.29
N ALA A 487 3.06 20.90 0.70
CA ALA A 487 3.42 20.51 2.07
C ALA A 487 3.97 19.09 2.14
N VAL A 488 3.30 18.17 1.44
CA VAL A 488 3.73 16.75 1.36
C VAL A 488 5.11 16.62 0.69
N ARG A 489 5.35 17.33 -0.40
CA ARG A 489 6.66 17.34 -1.08
C ARG A 489 7.78 17.82 -0.16
N ARG A 490 7.56 18.90 0.57
CA ARG A 490 8.55 19.42 1.53
C ARG A 490 8.72 18.57 2.79
N GLY A 491 7.89 17.52 2.96
CA GLY A 491 7.89 16.69 4.15
C GLY A 491 7.46 17.44 5.41
N GLU A 492 6.60 18.42 5.25
CA GLU A 492 6.07 19.17 6.38
C GLU A 492 5.20 18.27 7.26
N THR A 493 5.66 18.01 8.48
CA THR A 493 4.87 17.37 9.51
C THR A 493 4.31 18.46 10.43
N VAL A 494 3.00 18.44 10.69
CA VAL A 494 2.42 19.40 11.64
C VAL A 494 2.87 19.00 13.04
N SER A 495 3.87 19.72 13.56
CA SER A 495 4.27 19.58 14.97
C SER A 495 3.17 20.16 15.86
N ALA A 496 2.76 19.43 16.90
CA ALA A 496 1.79 19.88 17.90
C ALA A 496 2.17 21.19 18.65
N ALA A 497 3.36 21.74 18.35
CA ALA A 497 3.90 22.92 19.03
C ALA A 497 3.45 24.28 18.45
N SER A 498 2.73 24.35 17.32
CA SER A 498 2.38 25.62 16.67
C SER A 498 0.96 26.15 16.96
N SER A 499 0.19 25.51 17.84
CA SER A 499 -1.15 26.01 18.23
C SER A 499 -1.17 27.09 19.34
N GLY A 500 0.00 27.65 19.69
CA GLY A 500 0.19 28.56 20.81
C GLY A 500 0.36 30.05 20.52
N ALA A 501 -0.11 30.60 19.39
CA ALA A 501 0.01 32.05 19.14
C ALA A 501 -1.16 32.63 18.36
N ALA A 502 -2.34 32.74 18.98
CA ALA A 502 -3.34 33.76 18.69
C ALA A 502 -4.36 33.85 19.83
N THR A 503 -3.94 34.38 20.98
CA THR A 503 -4.86 34.90 22.00
C THR A 503 -4.80 36.39 22.00
N SER A 504 -5.80 37.05 21.41
CA SER A 504 -6.25 38.35 21.89
C SER A 504 -7.74 38.55 21.61
N GLY A 505 -8.52 38.51 22.68
CA GLY A 505 -9.68 39.34 22.93
C GLY A 505 -10.91 39.17 22.06
N GLY A 506 -11.97 38.61 22.61
CA GLY A 506 -13.30 38.78 22.05
C GLY A 506 -14.34 37.83 22.64
N THR A 507 -15.02 38.31 23.67
CA THR A 507 -16.39 38.00 24.15
C THR A 507 -17.05 36.71 23.63
N GLY A 508 -17.21 35.77 24.56
CA GLY A 508 -17.97 34.54 24.39
C GLY A 508 -19.42 34.77 24.01
N THR A 509 -19.80 34.27 22.86
CA THR A 509 -21.19 34.20 22.44
C THR A 509 -21.59 32.74 22.22
N ARG A 510 -22.71 32.40 22.87
CA ARG A 510 -23.41 31.13 23.03
C ARG A 510 -23.60 30.26 21.76
N LEU A 511 -22.58 29.80 21.09
CA LEU A 511 -22.68 28.87 19.96
C LEU A 511 -22.31 27.40 20.30
N GLY A 512 -21.66 27.17 21.42
CA GLY A 512 -21.21 25.83 21.86
C GLY A 512 -22.35 24.89 22.29
N ARG A 513 -23.59 25.34 22.36
CA ARG A 513 -24.73 24.54 22.89
C ARG A 513 -25.38 23.60 21.87
N ARG A 514 -25.20 23.81 20.57
CA ARG A 514 -25.89 22.98 19.57
C ARG A 514 -25.11 21.71 19.15
N MET A 515 -23.81 21.74 19.17
CA MET A 515 -22.98 20.53 18.91
C MET A 515 -22.90 19.62 20.15
N GLY A 516 -22.87 20.18 21.35
CA GLY A 516 -22.90 19.40 22.59
C GLY A 516 -24.20 18.63 22.86
N ALA A 517 -25.32 19.00 22.24
CA ALA A 517 -26.58 18.26 22.30
C ALA A 517 -26.59 17.02 21.37
N TRP A 518 -25.68 16.97 20.47
CA TRP A 518 -25.54 15.98 19.42
C TRP A 518 -24.78 14.74 19.89
N LEU A 519 -23.75 14.95 20.74
CA LEU A 519 -22.91 13.89 21.33
C LEU A 519 -23.49 13.34 22.68
N ARG A 520 -24.65 13.81 23.14
CA ARG A 520 -25.29 13.38 24.40
C ARG A 520 -26.56 12.55 24.22
N ARG A 521 -26.75 11.93 23.07
CA ARG A 521 -27.79 10.92 22.89
C ARG A 521 -27.13 9.60 22.60
N ASP A 522 -26.64 8.99 23.66
CA ASP A 522 -26.63 7.55 23.95
C ASP A 522 -26.43 7.38 25.47
#